data_4e62fae99d2b094272b99025ae4ae5a9
#
_entry.id   4e62fae99d2b094272b99025ae4ae5a9
#
_cell.length_a   1.000
_cell.length_b   1.000
_cell.length_c   1.000
_cell.angle_alpha   90.00
_cell.angle_beta   90.00
_cell.angle_gamma   90.00
#
_symmetry.space_group_name_H-M   'P 1'
#
loop_
_entity.id
_entity.type
_entity.pdbx_description
1 polymer ?
#
loop_
_entity_poly.entity_id
_entity_poly.type
_entity_poly.pdbx_seq_one_letter_code
_entity_poly.pdbx_strand_id
1 'polypeptide(L)'
;RLHRLPNLVGLFYGESEPYVLLPSTFSSLSQLCISGCHNMKQIFTVQLLQSLQNLKELILEDCEGLKEIAADGNRAGQGRGEGFQLTSSGATATVIVLPKLKLLHLYRLPQLKNICKAAMICDSIKEIIIFHCPKVKRLPLFLATINGLPSLPSTLRKIRGDVEWWELLDWDSRYPKNALDTLLIAKG
;
A
#
# COMPACT_ATOMS: atom_id res chain seq x y z
N ARG A 1 15.13 8.05 6.46
CA ARG A 1 15.21 8.04 4.98
C ARG A 1 16.23 7.02 4.53
N LEU A 2 15.88 6.21 3.55
CA LEU A 2 16.79 5.26 2.89
C LEU A 2 16.93 5.72 1.44
N HIS A 3 18.16 5.89 0.98
CA HIS A 3 18.42 6.43 -0.35
C HIS A 3 19.60 5.70 -1.02
N ARG A 4 19.38 5.26 -2.26
CA ARG A 4 20.39 4.60 -3.11
C ARG A 4 21.11 3.45 -2.41
N LEU A 5 20.36 2.49 -1.88
CA LEU A 5 20.88 1.26 -1.28
C LEU A 5 20.61 0.10 -2.24
N PRO A 6 21.41 -0.11 -3.29
CA PRO A 6 21.12 -1.06 -4.35
C PRO A 6 21.07 -2.51 -3.87
N ASN A 7 21.82 -2.83 -2.83
CA ASN A 7 21.86 -4.18 -2.25
C ASN A 7 20.81 -4.42 -1.16
N LEU A 8 19.99 -3.42 -0.83
CA LEU A 8 18.94 -3.58 0.16
C LEU A 8 17.77 -4.36 -0.45
N VAL A 9 17.53 -5.56 0.04
CA VAL A 9 16.50 -6.48 -0.46
C VAL A 9 15.18 -6.33 0.31
N GLY A 10 15.25 -5.90 1.56
CA GLY A 10 14.10 -5.64 2.44
C GLY A 10 14.55 -5.00 3.74
N LEU A 11 13.61 -4.42 4.47
CA LEU A 11 13.91 -3.83 5.79
C LEU A 11 13.98 -4.88 6.89
N PHE A 12 13.39 -6.04 6.65
CA PHE A 12 13.30 -7.14 7.61
C PHE A 12 13.56 -8.44 6.90
N TYR A 13 14.60 -9.13 7.29
CA TYR A 13 14.96 -10.47 6.86
C TYR A 13 15.00 -11.34 8.12
N GLY A 14 14.20 -12.39 8.14
CA GLY A 14 14.25 -13.42 9.16
C GLY A 14 13.81 -14.74 8.57
N GLU A 15 14.78 -15.60 8.21
CA GLU A 15 14.51 -16.96 7.77
C GLU A 15 14.31 -17.96 8.93
N SER A 16 14.49 -17.55 10.17
CA SER A 16 14.42 -18.48 11.29
C SER A 16 13.98 -17.76 12.56
N GLU A 17 12.89 -18.21 13.13
CA GLU A 17 12.19 -17.76 14.33
C GLU A 17 11.17 -16.65 14.11
N PRO A 18 10.01 -16.76 14.75
CA PRO A 18 9.04 -15.67 14.76
C PRO A 18 9.65 -14.55 15.60
N TYR A 19 10.36 -13.62 14.96
CA TYR A 19 10.68 -12.36 15.61
C TYR A 19 9.35 -11.72 15.98
N VAL A 20 8.97 -11.85 17.22
CA VAL A 20 7.94 -11.01 17.80
C VAL A 20 8.51 -9.58 17.78
N LEU A 21 8.33 -8.91 16.64
CA LEU A 21 8.56 -7.47 16.60
C LEU A 21 7.65 -6.90 17.68
N LEU A 22 8.26 -6.37 18.74
CA LEU A 22 7.51 -5.74 19.80
C LEU A 22 6.59 -4.69 19.17
N PRO A 23 5.32 -4.61 19.56
CA PRO A 23 4.37 -3.64 19.00
C PRO A 23 4.86 -2.19 19.04
N SER A 24 5.85 -1.91 19.90
CA SER A 24 6.50 -0.59 20.03
C SER A 24 7.60 -0.34 19.00
N THR A 25 8.04 -1.35 18.23
CA THR A 25 9.05 -1.16 17.20
C THR A 25 8.50 -0.22 16.13
N PHE A 26 9.18 0.89 15.91
CA PHE A 26 8.75 1.97 14.99
C PHE A 26 7.45 2.70 15.35
N SER A 27 6.92 2.54 16.55
CA SER A 27 5.71 3.26 16.97
C SER A 27 5.84 4.78 16.85
N SER A 28 7.04 5.32 16.94
CA SER A 28 7.32 6.76 16.77
C SER A 28 7.58 7.17 15.33
N LEU A 29 7.61 6.23 14.37
CA LEU A 29 7.91 6.55 12.98
C LEU A 29 6.77 7.37 12.37
N SER A 30 7.06 8.62 12.02
CA SER A 30 6.08 9.53 11.42
C SER A 30 6.27 9.73 9.91
N GLN A 31 7.45 9.49 9.39
CA GLN A 31 7.75 9.63 7.98
C GLN A 31 8.71 8.52 7.53
N LEU A 32 8.36 7.85 6.43
CA LEU A 32 9.24 6.91 5.76
C LEU A 32 9.43 7.34 4.31
N CYS A 33 10.69 7.51 3.92
CA CYS A 33 11.08 7.80 2.55
C CYS A 33 12.11 6.78 2.10
N ILE A 34 11.83 6.06 1.02
CA ILE A 34 12.72 5.08 0.39
C ILE A 34 12.86 5.44 -1.08
N SER A 35 14.09 5.59 -1.54
CA SER A 35 14.36 5.96 -2.93
C SER A 35 15.60 5.25 -3.46
N GLY A 36 15.52 4.79 -4.73
CA GLY A 36 16.66 4.17 -5.42
C GLY A 36 17.09 2.81 -4.86
N CYS A 37 16.18 2.05 -4.25
CA CYS A 37 16.44 0.71 -3.71
C CYS A 37 15.90 -0.35 -4.70
N HIS A 38 16.64 -0.58 -5.80
CA HIS A 38 16.16 -1.35 -6.96
C HIS A 38 15.97 -2.86 -6.69
N ASN A 39 16.71 -3.44 -5.75
CA ASN A 39 16.61 -4.86 -5.41
C ASN A 39 15.55 -5.16 -4.32
N MET A 40 14.95 -4.15 -3.75
CA MET A 40 13.91 -4.31 -2.74
C MET A 40 12.62 -4.85 -3.39
N LYS A 41 12.14 -5.99 -2.90
CA LYS A 41 10.91 -6.63 -3.42
C LYS A 41 9.67 -6.30 -2.60
N GLN A 42 9.86 -6.11 -1.31
CA GLN A 42 8.83 -5.72 -0.33
C GLN A 42 9.44 -4.86 0.76
N ILE A 43 8.64 -4.05 1.42
CA ILE A 43 9.11 -3.14 2.48
C ILE A 43 8.74 -3.71 3.84
N PHE A 44 7.49 -4.10 4.03
CA PHE A 44 6.93 -4.50 5.33
C PHE A 44 6.34 -5.90 5.28
N THR A 45 6.21 -6.51 6.47
CA THR A 45 5.16 -7.50 6.72
C THR A 45 3.86 -6.76 7.08
N VAL A 46 2.72 -7.45 6.94
CA VAL A 46 1.41 -6.88 7.32
C VAL A 46 1.40 -6.49 8.80
N GLN A 47 1.97 -7.32 9.67
CA GLN A 47 2.04 -7.06 11.12
C GLN A 47 2.85 -5.79 11.43
N LEU A 48 3.98 -5.61 10.74
CA LEU A 48 4.79 -4.41 10.93
C LEU A 48 4.07 -3.16 10.44
N LEU A 49 3.43 -3.23 9.27
CA LEU A 49 2.65 -2.09 8.75
C LEU A 49 1.53 -1.69 9.72
N GLN A 50 0.87 -2.66 10.36
CA GLN A 50 -0.14 -2.41 11.40
C GLN A 50 0.43 -1.69 12.63
N SER A 51 1.72 -1.88 12.95
CA SER A 51 2.35 -1.22 14.10
C SER A 51 2.69 0.26 13.86
N LEU A 52 2.65 0.73 12.60
CA LEU A 52 3.03 2.10 12.21
C LEU A 52 1.93 3.13 12.49
N GLN A 53 1.39 3.14 13.70
CA GLN A 53 0.23 3.97 14.09
C GLN A 53 0.48 5.49 14.02
N ASN A 54 1.75 5.93 14.02
CA ASN A 54 2.12 7.34 13.94
C ASN A 54 2.61 7.75 12.55
N LEU A 55 2.61 6.84 11.55
CA LEU A 55 3.04 7.14 10.21
C LEU A 55 2.12 8.18 9.56
N LYS A 56 2.70 9.31 9.17
CA LYS A 56 2.02 10.42 8.50
C LYS A 56 2.31 10.47 7.01
N GLU A 57 3.51 10.06 6.62
CA GLU A 57 3.95 10.14 5.23
C GLU A 57 4.69 8.86 4.83
N LEU A 58 4.28 8.27 3.71
CA LEU A 58 4.95 7.16 3.05
C LEU A 58 5.32 7.59 1.64
N ILE A 59 6.62 7.68 1.38
CA ILE A 59 7.19 8.15 0.11
C ILE A 59 8.10 7.06 -0.44
N LEU A 60 7.77 6.55 -1.62
CA LEU A 60 8.51 5.50 -2.30
C LEU A 60 8.81 5.94 -3.72
N GLU A 61 10.09 6.00 -4.09
CA GLU A 61 10.53 6.51 -5.38
C GLU A 61 11.63 5.63 -5.98
N ASP A 62 11.60 5.45 -7.30
CA ASP A 62 12.67 4.80 -8.07
C ASP A 62 13.10 3.42 -7.52
N CYS A 63 12.15 2.60 -7.03
CA CYS A 63 12.39 1.24 -6.54
C CYS A 63 11.88 0.22 -7.55
N GLU A 64 12.68 -0.06 -8.59
CA GLU A 64 12.26 -0.85 -9.77
C GLU A 64 11.85 -2.28 -9.44
N GLY A 65 12.47 -2.91 -8.44
CA GLY A 65 12.17 -4.29 -8.02
C GLY A 65 10.96 -4.44 -7.11
N LEU A 66 10.40 -3.33 -6.61
CA LEU A 66 9.35 -3.36 -5.59
C LEU A 66 8.04 -3.90 -6.15
N LYS A 67 7.56 -5.02 -5.60
CA LYS A 67 6.33 -5.70 -6.05
C LYS A 67 5.13 -5.42 -5.15
N GLU A 68 5.37 -5.34 -3.85
CA GLU A 68 4.37 -5.12 -2.81
C GLU A 68 4.95 -4.22 -1.71
N ILE A 69 4.17 -3.33 -1.15
CA ILE A 69 4.61 -2.53 0.01
C ILE A 69 4.55 -3.39 1.27
N ALA A 70 3.47 -4.16 1.44
CA ALA A 70 3.35 -5.12 2.54
C ALA A 70 2.89 -6.48 2.02
N ALA A 71 3.58 -7.52 2.45
CA ALA A 71 3.26 -8.91 2.13
C ALA A 71 2.94 -9.72 3.40
N ASP A 72 2.15 -10.78 3.24
CA ASP A 72 1.88 -11.72 4.32
C ASP A 72 3.17 -12.46 4.70
N GLY A 73 3.50 -12.47 5.99
CA GLY A 73 4.77 -13.00 6.52
C GLY A 73 5.00 -14.50 6.38
N ASN A 74 4.14 -15.27 5.71
CA ASN A 74 4.15 -16.72 5.70
C ASN A 74 4.33 -17.38 4.32
N ARG A 75 5.01 -16.73 3.35
CA ARG A 75 5.33 -17.40 2.07
C ARG A 75 6.76 -17.16 1.58
N ALA A 76 7.74 -17.56 2.39
CA ALA A 76 9.04 -17.98 1.85
C ALA A 76 8.96 -19.52 1.67
N GLY A 77 8.63 -19.97 0.47
CA GLY A 77 8.75 -21.38 0.11
C GLY A 77 7.43 -22.09 -0.13
N GLN A 78 6.80 -21.84 -1.28
CA GLN A 78 6.26 -22.89 -2.15
C GLN A 78 5.74 -22.24 -3.43
N GLY A 79 6.36 -22.56 -4.54
CA GLY A 79 5.90 -22.20 -5.86
C GLY A 79 4.69 -23.05 -6.26
N ARG A 80 3.93 -22.50 -7.22
CA ARG A 80 2.85 -23.09 -8.03
C ARG A 80 1.48 -23.18 -7.38
N GLY A 81 0.54 -22.52 -8.05
CA GLY A 81 -0.89 -22.80 -8.01
C GLY A 81 -1.72 -21.54 -8.13
N GLU A 82 -2.00 -21.10 -9.35
CA GLU A 82 -3.14 -20.25 -9.65
C GLU A 82 -4.41 -21.03 -9.28
N GLY A 83 -5.18 -20.49 -8.36
CA GLY A 83 -6.46 -21.09 -7.99
C GLY A 83 -7.03 -20.32 -6.82
N PHE A 84 -7.87 -19.33 -7.12
CA PHE A 84 -8.70 -18.67 -6.14
C PHE A 84 -9.78 -19.67 -5.70
N GLN A 85 -9.49 -20.50 -4.70
CA GLN A 85 -10.51 -21.31 -4.03
C GLN A 85 -10.95 -20.55 -2.76
N LEU A 86 -12.19 -20.10 -2.81
CA LEU A 86 -13.00 -19.73 -1.66
C LEU A 86 -13.17 -20.97 -0.77
N THR A 87 -12.27 -21.19 0.16
CA THR A 87 -12.55 -22.11 1.26
C THR A 87 -13.19 -21.32 2.39
N SER A 88 -14.47 -21.59 2.56
CA SER A 88 -15.28 -21.18 3.69
C SER A 88 -14.75 -21.78 4.99
N SER A 89 -13.83 -21.09 5.62
CA SER A 89 -13.50 -21.27 7.04
C SER A 89 -12.91 -19.95 7.55
N GLY A 90 -13.70 -19.19 8.27
CA GLY A 90 -13.41 -18.15 9.27
C GLY A 90 -12.11 -17.33 9.20
N ALA A 91 -11.54 -17.08 8.04
CA ALA A 91 -10.41 -16.16 7.93
C ALA A 91 -10.95 -14.72 8.07
N THR A 92 -10.80 -14.15 9.26
CA THR A 92 -11.01 -12.72 9.47
C THR A 92 -10.10 -11.97 8.51
N ALA A 93 -10.71 -11.28 7.54
CA ALA A 93 -9.97 -10.45 6.59
C ALA A 93 -9.12 -9.47 7.39
N THR A 94 -7.80 -9.57 7.26
CA THR A 94 -6.89 -8.66 7.94
C THR A 94 -7.11 -7.24 7.44
N VAL A 95 -7.41 -6.32 8.35
CA VAL A 95 -7.57 -4.90 8.05
C VAL A 95 -6.40 -4.14 8.65
N ILE A 96 -5.73 -3.35 7.84
CA ILE A 96 -4.64 -2.47 8.27
C ILE A 96 -5.21 -1.09 8.52
N VAL A 97 -4.96 -0.54 9.72
CA VAL A 97 -5.41 0.80 10.08
C VAL A 97 -4.19 1.70 10.23
N LEU A 98 -4.09 2.74 9.40
CA LEU A 98 -3.07 3.77 9.47
C LEU A 98 -3.73 5.13 9.77
N PRO A 99 -4.09 5.38 11.04
CA PRO A 99 -5.00 6.46 11.40
C PRO A 99 -4.41 7.86 11.16
N LYS A 100 -3.09 7.99 11.10
CA LYS A 100 -2.39 9.27 10.94
C LYS A 100 -1.78 9.46 9.56
N LEU A 101 -1.93 8.50 8.64
CA LEU A 101 -1.38 8.62 7.29
C LEU A 101 -2.08 9.77 6.54
N LYS A 102 -1.30 10.76 6.11
CA LYS A 102 -1.76 11.96 5.39
C LYS A 102 -1.33 11.99 3.95
N LEU A 103 -0.17 11.44 3.64
CA LEU A 103 0.43 11.42 2.32
C LEU A 103 0.88 10.01 1.96
N LEU A 104 0.43 9.53 0.80
CA LEU A 104 0.99 8.38 0.11
C LEU A 104 1.57 8.87 -1.22
N HIS A 105 2.88 8.71 -1.40
CA HIS A 105 3.58 9.10 -2.62
C HIS A 105 4.32 7.90 -3.21
N LEU A 106 3.93 7.49 -4.40
CA LEU A 106 4.50 6.39 -5.19
C LEU A 106 4.96 6.93 -6.53
N TYR A 107 6.25 6.83 -6.82
CA TYR A 107 6.82 7.37 -8.04
C TYR A 107 7.83 6.41 -8.66
N ARG A 108 7.66 6.12 -9.97
CA ARG A 108 8.52 5.20 -10.73
C ARG A 108 8.70 3.82 -10.05
N LEU A 109 7.58 3.14 -9.83
CA LEU A 109 7.56 1.78 -9.26
C LEU A 109 6.96 0.81 -10.29
N PRO A 110 7.70 0.44 -11.35
CA PRO A 110 7.15 -0.26 -12.51
C PRO A 110 6.69 -1.69 -12.21
N GLN A 111 7.18 -2.29 -11.13
CA GLN A 111 6.79 -3.64 -10.73
C GLN A 111 5.76 -3.69 -9.60
N LEU A 112 5.42 -2.54 -9.01
CA LEU A 112 4.46 -2.49 -7.91
C LEU A 112 3.06 -2.89 -8.39
N LYS A 113 2.57 -4.03 -7.88
CA LYS A 113 1.23 -4.55 -8.21
C LYS A 113 0.20 -4.16 -7.17
N ASN A 114 0.58 -4.32 -5.90
CA ASN A 114 -0.29 -4.08 -4.77
C ASN A 114 0.41 -3.23 -3.73
N ILE A 115 -0.30 -2.28 -3.17
CA ILE A 115 0.18 -1.54 -2.00
C ILE A 115 0.10 -2.49 -0.81
N CYS A 116 -1.04 -3.12 -0.63
CA CYS A 116 -1.26 -4.22 0.30
C CYS A 116 -2.42 -5.08 -0.21
N LYS A 117 -2.40 -6.39 0.05
CA LYS A 117 -3.55 -7.28 -0.24
C LYS A 117 -4.66 -7.11 0.79
N ALA A 118 -4.29 -6.76 2.01
CA ALA A 118 -5.25 -6.47 3.08
C ALA A 118 -5.97 -5.15 2.82
N ALA A 119 -7.19 -5.04 3.32
CA ALA A 119 -7.92 -3.77 3.31
C ALA A 119 -7.18 -2.75 4.17
N MET A 120 -7.06 -1.50 3.69
CA MET A 120 -6.40 -0.42 4.42
C MET A 120 -7.40 0.69 4.76
N ILE A 121 -7.43 1.08 6.02
CA ILE A 121 -8.22 2.21 6.51
C ILE A 121 -7.25 3.36 6.82
N CYS A 122 -7.45 4.50 6.16
CA CYS A 122 -6.60 5.67 6.24
C CYS A 122 -7.46 6.94 6.41
N ASP A 123 -8.10 7.10 7.57
CA ASP A 123 -9.08 8.17 7.80
C ASP A 123 -8.49 9.60 7.74
N SER A 124 -7.18 9.72 7.93
CA SER A 124 -6.49 11.02 7.88
C SER A 124 -5.86 11.33 6.52
N ILE A 125 -6.04 10.46 5.51
CA ILE A 125 -5.39 10.65 4.21
C ILE A 125 -5.86 11.94 3.54
N LYS A 126 -4.92 12.76 3.09
CA LYS A 126 -5.18 14.05 2.44
C LYS A 126 -4.81 14.04 0.97
N GLU A 127 -3.74 13.35 0.65
CA GLU A 127 -3.21 13.33 -0.70
C GLU A 127 -2.64 11.96 -1.06
N ILE A 128 -2.95 11.51 -2.27
CA ILE A 128 -2.41 10.30 -2.90
C ILE A 128 -1.72 10.75 -4.18
N ILE A 129 -0.47 10.36 -4.35
CA ILE A 129 0.34 10.68 -5.53
C ILE A 129 0.86 9.38 -6.11
N ILE A 130 0.47 9.04 -7.34
CA ILE A 130 0.90 7.80 -8.01
C ILE A 130 1.26 8.15 -9.45
N PHE A 131 2.57 8.17 -9.76
CA PHE A 131 3.07 8.40 -11.11
C PHE A 131 4.01 7.28 -11.54
N HIS A 132 3.93 6.89 -12.81
CA HIS A 132 4.78 5.86 -13.41
C HIS A 132 4.74 4.53 -12.66
N CYS A 133 3.53 4.13 -12.22
CA CYS A 133 3.25 2.87 -11.52
C CYS A 133 2.19 2.05 -12.29
N PRO A 134 2.49 1.56 -13.50
CA PRO A 134 1.48 1.02 -14.44
C PRO A 134 0.80 -0.27 -13.97
N LYS A 135 1.39 -0.98 -13.01
CA LYS A 135 0.85 -2.24 -12.49
C LYS A 135 -0.05 -2.05 -11.27
N VAL A 136 -0.12 -0.86 -10.70
CA VAL A 136 -1.05 -0.56 -9.60
C VAL A 136 -2.46 -0.42 -10.19
N LYS A 137 -3.32 -1.39 -9.92
CA LYS A 137 -4.70 -1.44 -10.45
C LYS A 137 -5.77 -1.04 -9.45
N ARG A 138 -5.41 -0.85 -8.19
CA ARG A 138 -6.35 -0.49 -7.12
C ARG A 138 -5.78 0.58 -6.21
N LEU A 139 -6.63 1.50 -5.81
CA LEU A 139 -6.30 2.46 -4.77
C LEU A 139 -6.23 1.75 -3.41
N PRO A 140 -5.32 2.14 -2.52
CA PRO A 140 -5.15 1.53 -1.20
C PRO A 140 -6.17 2.02 -0.19
N LEU A 141 -7.38 2.30 -0.63
CA LEU A 141 -8.43 2.83 0.22
C LEU A 141 -9.49 1.76 0.44
N PHE A 142 -9.73 1.42 1.69
CA PHE A 142 -10.96 0.74 2.05
C PHE A 142 -12.00 1.82 2.31
N LEU A 143 -13.02 1.86 1.47
CA LEU A 143 -14.13 2.78 1.66
C LEU A 143 -15.09 2.18 2.68
N ALA A 144 -15.24 2.86 3.81
CA ALA A 144 -16.31 2.52 4.74
C ALA A 144 -17.66 2.65 4.03
N THR A 145 -18.56 1.72 4.25
CA THR A 145 -19.93 1.84 3.73
C THR A 145 -20.80 2.59 4.76
N ILE A 146 -21.32 3.72 4.35
CA ILE A 146 -22.33 4.46 5.12
C ILE A 146 -23.67 4.26 4.40
N ASN A 147 -24.66 3.67 5.08
CA ASN A 147 -25.97 3.34 4.50
C ASN A 147 -25.89 2.50 3.21
N GLY A 148 -24.93 1.57 3.14
CA GLY A 148 -24.73 0.73 1.97
C GLY A 148 -23.99 1.40 0.81
N LEU A 149 -23.62 2.66 0.92
CA LEU A 149 -22.85 3.39 -0.09
C LEU A 149 -21.40 3.54 0.34
N PRO A 150 -20.43 3.37 -0.59
CA PRO A 150 -19.03 3.61 -0.30
C PRO A 150 -18.80 5.09 0.03
N SER A 151 -18.14 5.35 1.16
CA SER A 151 -17.84 6.70 1.63
C SER A 151 -16.35 6.97 1.54
N LEU A 152 -16.01 8.04 0.87
CA LEU A 152 -14.62 8.52 0.80
C LEU A 152 -14.18 9.08 2.15
N PRO A 153 -12.90 8.95 2.53
CA PRO A 153 -12.36 9.67 3.67
C PRO A 153 -12.60 11.17 3.49
N SER A 154 -13.30 11.78 4.45
CA SER A 154 -13.66 13.22 4.39
C SER A 154 -12.44 14.15 4.35
N THR A 155 -11.27 13.63 4.72
CA THR A 155 -9.99 14.34 4.71
C THR A 155 -9.29 14.32 3.36
N LEU A 156 -9.67 13.41 2.44
CA LEU A 156 -9.04 13.27 1.13
C LEU A 156 -9.34 14.50 0.27
N ARG A 157 -8.29 15.17 -0.20
CA ARG A 157 -8.37 16.43 -0.96
C ARG A 157 -7.89 16.30 -2.40
N LYS A 158 -6.90 15.43 -2.64
CA LYS A 158 -6.25 15.34 -3.94
C LYS A 158 -5.80 13.92 -4.25
N ILE A 159 -5.97 13.54 -5.50
CA ILE A 159 -5.33 12.37 -6.10
C ILE A 159 -4.56 12.88 -7.31
N ARG A 160 -3.28 12.56 -7.39
CA ARG A 160 -2.43 12.93 -8.53
C ARG A 160 -1.88 11.66 -9.18
N GLY A 161 -1.90 11.62 -10.48
CA GLY A 161 -1.39 10.47 -11.22
C GLY A 161 -1.37 10.68 -12.71
N ASP A 162 -0.84 9.69 -13.43
CA ASP A 162 -0.91 9.65 -14.88
C ASP A 162 -2.36 9.42 -15.32
N VAL A 163 -2.79 10.06 -16.41
CA VAL A 163 -4.13 9.84 -16.99
C VAL A 163 -4.31 8.37 -17.34
N GLU A 164 -3.31 7.78 -18.00
CA GLU A 164 -3.35 6.37 -18.39
C GLU A 164 -3.50 5.43 -17.20
N TRP A 165 -2.76 5.68 -16.11
CA TRP A 165 -2.90 4.90 -14.89
C TRP A 165 -4.31 4.99 -14.32
N TRP A 166 -4.89 6.20 -14.28
CA TRP A 166 -6.23 6.44 -13.76
C TRP A 166 -7.31 5.67 -14.52
N GLU A 167 -7.22 5.66 -15.85
CA GLU A 167 -8.17 4.94 -16.71
C GLU A 167 -8.03 3.40 -16.59
N LEU A 168 -6.84 2.91 -16.23
CA LEU A 168 -6.56 1.49 -16.08
C LEU A 168 -6.85 0.93 -14.68
N LEU A 169 -7.34 1.75 -13.73
CA LEU A 169 -7.74 1.27 -12.42
C LEU A 169 -8.96 0.34 -12.51
N ASP A 170 -8.95 -0.67 -11.66
CA ASP A 170 -10.09 -1.58 -11.47
C ASP A 170 -11.20 -0.86 -10.70
N TRP A 171 -12.12 -0.25 -11.42
CA TRP A 171 -13.29 0.41 -10.86
C TRP A 171 -14.37 -0.64 -10.58
N ASP A 172 -14.70 -0.84 -9.33
CA ASP A 172 -15.80 -1.68 -8.92
C ASP A 172 -16.89 -0.84 -8.18
N SER A 173 -18.00 -1.49 -7.81
CA SER A 173 -19.07 -0.80 -7.09
C SER A 173 -18.67 -0.17 -5.77
N ARG A 174 -17.51 -0.57 -5.22
CA ARG A 174 -16.93 -0.02 -3.98
C ARG A 174 -16.14 1.26 -4.22
N TYR A 175 -15.79 1.54 -5.49
CA TYR A 175 -14.99 2.69 -5.88
C TYR A 175 -15.70 3.45 -7.00
N PRO A 176 -16.65 4.33 -6.66
CA PRO A 176 -17.32 5.12 -7.70
C PRO A 176 -16.34 6.09 -8.33
N LYS A 177 -15.93 5.80 -9.57
CA LYS A 177 -15.01 6.65 -10.35
C LYS A 177 -15.45 8.11 -10.30
N ASN A 178 -16.72 8.37 -10.55
CA ASN A 178 -17.29 9.71 -10.60
C ASN A 178 -17.06 10.54 -9.31
N ALA A 179 -17.08 9.89 -8.14
CA ALA A 179 -16.83 10.58 -6.87
C ALA A 179 -15.35 10.94 -6.69
N LEU A 180 -14.44 10.14 -7.25
CA LEU A 180 -13.01 10.33 -7.17
C LEU A 180 -12.45 11.22 -8.30
N ASP A 181 -13.12 11.28 -9.45
CA ASP A 181 -12.73 12.13 -10.59
C ASP A 181 -12.62 13.63 -10.20
N THR A 182 -13.47 14.08 -9.27
CA THR A 182 -13.45 15.45 -8.77
C THR A 182 -12.18 15.79 -7.96
N LEU A 183 -11.49 14.78 -7.45
CA LEU A 183 -10.27 14.91 -6.66
C LEU A 183 -9.01 14.69 -7.49
N LEU A 184 -9.17 14.23 -8.74
CA LEU A 184 -8.06 13.92 -9.62
C LEU A 184 -7.42 15.19 -10.18
N ILE A 185 -6.10 15.26 -10.07
CA ILE A 185 -5.24 16.19 -10.78
C ILE A 185 -4.31 15.35 -11.66
N ALA A 186 -4.75 15.04 -12.86
CA ALA A 186 -3.98 14.23 -13.79
C ALA A 186 -2.90 15.06 -14.49
N LYS A 187 -1.76 14.43 -14.79
CA LYS A 187 -0.78 14.95 -15.74
C LYS A 187 -0.71 13.96 -16.91
N GLY A 188 -0.84 14.47 -18.10
CA GLY A 188 -0.51 13.78 -19.34
C GLY A 188 0.99 13.81 -19.59
#